data_0cc32bb780f8d66304db9424ac5559b8
#
_entry.id   0cc32bb780f8d66304db9424ac5559b8
#
_cell.length_a   1.000
_cell.length_b   1.000
_cell.length_c   1.000
_cell.angle_alpha   90.00
_cell.angle_beta   90.00
_cell.angle_gamma   90.00
#
_symmetry.space_group_name_H-M   'P 1'
#
loop_
_entity.id
_entity.type
_entity.pdbx_description
1 polymer ?
#
loop_
_entity_poly.entity_id
_entity_poly.type
_entity_poly.pdbx_seq_one_letter_code
_entity_poly.pdbx_strand_id
1 'polypeptide(L)'
;MLKIKTAVLVICGVSCVWGQVRKLHTRDMTRLSQVQVVDYLKRKDVIFIPVGAVETNGIMPSDRDYVSPLAYAMAMADETDALFMPGLVWSFPGTTVVAPATIYMTPEGGTAYLKILAKSLLRQGFRRQVWLSSGQGPAALTVGTLVREVFEETHVPILYIDMDTYLPKLKLAADARSKTLYGAHYITGRIEDIPLKGDYGPKESQAAGAIPENTGLAALGKLGLSGSLSLGSWIPDVMAHGSGRGPALPGTAGEREEWGKQGRDQIVAIVKQMRLNEAMEALRQHDKFTQDVLVPKFGNMLPTVNDSH
;
A
#
# COMPACT_ATOMS: atom_id res chain seq x y z
N MET A 1 -83.79 13.55 2.67
CA MET A 1 -82.93 12.40 2.96
C MET A 1 -81.64 12.58 2.21
N LEU A 2 -80.62 13.06 2.92
CA LEU A 2 -79.27 13.34 2.35
C LEU A 2 -78.34 12.13 2.63
N LYS A 3 -77.88 11.44 1.60
CA LYS A 3 -76.93 10.31 1.76
C LYS A 3 -75.51 10.85 1.78
N ILE A 4 -74.90 10.79 2.96
CA ILE A 4 -73.49 11.09 3.11
C ILE A 4 -72.69 9.86 2.63
N LYS A 5 -71.88 10.04 1.59
CA LYS A 5 -70.90 9.05 1.14
C LYS A 5 -69.61 9.25 1.92
N THR A 6 -69.31 8.30 2.79
CA THR A 6 -68.01 8.24 3.50
C THR A 6 -66.93 7.77 2.54
N ALA A 7 -66.00 8.66 2.21
CA ALA A 7 -64.80 8.28 1.45
C ALA A 7 -63.73 7.77 2.45
N VAL A 8 -63.37 6.51 2.33
CA VAL A 8 -62.25 5.91 3.08
C VAL A 8 -60.96 6.26 2.37
N LEU A 9 -60.14 7.11 2.99
CA LEU A 9 -58.82 7.46 2.50
C LEU A 9 -57.83 6.34 2.96
N VAL A 10 -57.45 5.47 2.03
CA VAL A 10 -56.38 4.48 2.28
C VAL A 10 -55.06 5.19 2.15
N ILE A 11 -54.44 5.54 3.27
CA ILE A 11 -53.05 6.05 3.31
C ILE A 11 -52.15 4.85 3.18
N CYS A 12 -51.62 4.57 1.98
CA CYS A 12 -50.50 3.67 1.77
C CYS A 12 -49.28 4.30 2.39
N GLY A 13 -48.97 3.91 3.65
CA GLY A 13 -47.72 4.23 4.31
C GLY A 13 -46.57 3.54 3.58
N VAL A 14 -45.87 4.27 2.72
CA VAL A 14 -44.58 3.82 2.22
C VAL A 14 -43.59 3.87 3.41
N SER A 15 -43.48 2.76 4.09
CA SER A 15 -42.41 2.56 5.07
C SER A 15 -41.08 2.60 4.30
N CYS A 16 -40.41 3.76 4.30
CA CYS A 16 -39.02 3.84 3.93
C CYS A 16 -38.24 2.96 4.91
N VAL A 17 -38.02 1.72 4.53
CA VAL A 17 -37.04 0.86 5.21
C VAL A 17 -35.67 1.49 4.94
N TRP A 18 -35.27 2.38 5.83
CA TRP A 18 -33.89 2.82 5.92
C TRP A 18 -33.09 1.57 6.23
N GLY A 19 -32.48 1.01 5.17
CA GLY A 19 -31.63 -0.17 5.33
C GLY A 19 -30.57 0.16 6.36
N GLN A 20 -30.59 -0.53 7.49
CA GLN A 20 -29.53 -0.42 8.50
C GLN A 20 -28.21 -0.69 7.77
N VAL A 21 -27.31 0.31 7.79
CA VAL A 21 -25.96 0.17 7.25
C VAL A 21 -25.31 -0.99 8.03
N ARG A 22 -25.19 -2.13 7.40
CA ARG A 22 -24.57 -3.30 8.03
C ARG A 22 -23.11 -2.96 8.33
N LYS A 23 -22.75 -2.98 9.60
CA LYS A 23 -21.35 -2.84 10.01
C LYS A 23 -20.53 -3.98 9.39
N LEU A 24 -19.50 -3.64 8.64
CA LEU A 24 -18.60 -4.63 8.05
C LEU A 24 -17.85 -5.34 9.18
N HIS A 25 -17.72 -6.65 9.09
CA HIS A 25 -16.95 -7.45 10.05
C HIS A 25 -15.44 -7.35 9.84
N THR A 26 -15.01 -6.87 8.68
CA THR A 26 -13.61 -6.64 8.31
C THR A 26 -13.51 -5.50 7.30
N ARG A 27 -12.32 -4.91 7.17
CA ARG A 27 -11.96 -3.94 6.13
C ARG A 27 -11.25 -4.59 4.95
N ASP A 28 -10.88 -5.85 5.07
CA ASP A 28 -10.28 -6.63 4.00
C ASP A 28 -11.33 -6.97 2.94
N MET A 29 -11.20 -6.35 1.75
CA MET A 29 -12.15 -6.53 0.66
C MET A 29 -12.27 -8.00 0.23
N THR A 30 -11.20 -8.76 0.31
CA THR A 30 -11.20 -10.17 -0.14
C THR A 30 -12.01 -11.09 0.76
N ARG A 31 -12.32 -10.65 1.98
CA ARG A 31 -13.12 -11.37 2.96
C ARG A 31 -14.58 -10.90 3.03
N LEU A 32 -14.97 -10.00 2.14
CA LEU A 32 -16.34 -9.52 2.04
C LEU A 32 -17.09 -10.25 0.94
N SER A 33 -18.39 -10.46 1.14
CA SER A 33 -19.28 -10.93 0.09
C SER A 33 -19.54 -9.81 -0.93
N GLN A 34 -19.95 -10.18 -2.13
CA GLN A 34 -20.38 -9.23 -3.16
C GLN A 34 -21.42 -8.23 -2.62
N VAL A 35 -22.40 -8.70 -1.85
CA VAL A 35 -23.44 -7.83 -1.27
C VAL A 35 -22.84 -6.77 -0.35
N GLN A 36 -21.87 -7.14 0.48
CA GLN A 36 -21.19 -6.22 1.38
C GLN A 36 -20.36 -5.17 0.62
N VAL A 37 -19.68 -5.58 -0.46
CA VAL A 37 -18.92 -4.65 -1.31
C VAL A 37 -19.87 -3.67 -2.03
N VAL A 38 -20.98 -4.15 -2.59
CA VAL A 38 -22.00 -3.30 -3.22
C VAL A 38 -22.59 -2.32 -2.21
N ASP A 39 -22.91 -2.74 -1.00
CA ASP A 39 -23.42 -1.86 0.05
C ASP A 39 -22.37 -0.83 0.51
N TYR A 40 -21.10 -1.21 0.54
CA TYR A 40 -20.01 -0.28 0.78
C TYR A 40 -19.93 0.80 -0.29
N LEU A 41 -19.95 0.41 -1.57
CA LEU A 41 -19.83 1.32 -2.72
C LEU A 41 -20.99 2.31 -2.85
N LYS A 42 -22.17 2.03 -2.27
CA LYS A 42 -23.27 3.00 -2.18
C LYS A 42 -22.95 4.23 -1.32
N ARG A 43 -21.99 4.10 -0.40
CA ARG A 43 -21.64 5.15 0.57
C ARG A 43 -20.20 5.66 0.46
N LYS A 44 -19.29 4.86 -0.09
CA LYS A 44 -17.87 5.19 -0.18
C LYS A 44 -17.18 4.40 -1.29
N ASP A 45 -16.28 5.03 -2.00
CA ASP A 45 -15.53 4.49 -3.14
C ASP A 45 -14.01 4.47 -2.92
N VAL A 46 -13.59 4.55 -1.65
CA VAL A 46 -12.17 4.56 -1.25
C VAL A 46 -11.65 3.16 -1.04
N ILE A 47 -10.47 2.86 -1.58
CA ILE A 47 -9.74 1.63 -1.32
C ILE A 47 -8.23 1.89 -1.20
N PHE A 48 -7.60 1.26 -0.20
CA PHE A 48 -6.15 1.29 0.00
C PHE A 48 -5.52 0.02 -0.59
N ILE A 49 -4.48 0.18 -1.39
CA ILE A 49 -3.82 -0.92 -2.11
C ILE A 49 -2.34 -0.93 -1.74
N PRO A 50 -1.92 -1.81 -0.82
CA PRO A 50 -0.51 -1.99 -0.50
C PRO A 50 0.21 -2.70 -1.63
N VAL A 51 1.39 -2.20 -1.98
CA VAL A 51 2.30 -2.80 -2.96
C VAL A 51 3.65 -3.04 -2.30
N GLY A 52 4.17 -4.21 -2.44
CA GLY A 52 5.45 -4.59 -1.87
C GLY A 52 6.06 -5.79 -2.59
N ALA A 53 7.28 -6.13 -2.21
CA ALA A 53 8.02 -7.23 -2.80
C ALA A 53 8.15 -8.41 -1.84
N VAL A 54 8.36 -9.59 -2.42
CA VAL A 54 8.94 -10.73 -1.75
C VAL A 54 10.39 -10.82 -2.21
N GLU A 55 11.30 -10.52 -1.31
CA GLU A 55 12.73 -10.50 -1.60
C GLU A 55 13.56 -10.94 -0.39
N THR A 56 14.82 -11.26 -0.63
CA THR A 56 15.72 -11.60 0.46
C THR A 56 15.85 -10.46 1.45
N ASN A 57 15.66 -10.76 2.72
CA ASN A 57 15.80 -9.83 3.84
C ASN A 57 16.73 -10.39 4.93
N GLY A 58 17.70 -11.23 4.53
CA GLY A 58 18.60 -11.93 5.46
C GLY A 58 17.83 -12.86 6.38
N ILE A 59 17.92 -12.63 7.68
CA ILE A 59 17.21 -13.41 8.72
C ILE A 59 15.77 -12.94 8.94
N MET A 60 15.37 -11.82 8.34
CA MET A 60 13.99 -11.33 8.44
C MET A 60 13.10 -12.02 7.38
N PRO A 61 11.77 -12.07 7.58
CA PRO A 61 10.86 -12.62 6.60
C PRO A 61 11.04 -11.97 5.22
N SER A 62 10.98 -12.78 4.16
CA SER A 62 11.20 -12.32 2.79
C SER A 62 10.10 -11.39 2.26
N ASP A 63 8.95 -11.36 2.89
CA ASP A 63 7.84 -10.45 2.56
C ASP A 63 7.74 -9.23 3.49
N ARG A 64 8.79 -8.94 4.25
CA ARG A 64 8.87 -7.76 5.14
C ARG A 64 8.44 -6.48 4.42
N ASP A 65 8.87 -6.33 3.17
CA ASP A 65 8.62 -5.14 2.37
C ASP A 65 7.19 -5.08 1.79
N TYR A 66 6.42 -6.17 1.95
CA TYR A 66 4.98 -6.21 1.73
C TYR A 66 4.18 -6.06 3.04
N VAL A 67 4.63 -6.67 4.13
CA VAL A 67 3.96 -6.60 5.44
C VAL A 67 3.87 -5.16 5.94
N SER A 68 4.90 -4.35 5.69
CA SER A 68 4.92 -2.94 6.09
C SER A 68 3.81 -2.11 5.41
N PRO A 69 3.71 -2.01 4.08
CA PRO A 69 2.62 -1.26 3.44
C PRO A 69 1.24 -1.87 3.72
N LEU A 70 1.12 -3.19 3.91
CA LEU A 70 -0.14 -3.82 4.30
C LEU A 70 -0.62 -3.31 5.67
N ALA A 71 0.26 -3.22 6.66
CA ALA A 71 -0.10 -2.72 7.98
C ALA A 71 -0.55 -1.25 7.93
N TYR A 72 0.11 -0.41 7.14
CA TYR A 72 -0.35 0.96 6.89
C TYR A 72 -1.71 0.99 6.21
N ALA A 73 -1.94 0.17 5.17
CA ALA A 73 -3.24 0.08 4.51
C ALA A 73 -4.37 -0.32 5.46
N MET A 74 -4.12 -1.29 6.35
CA MET A 74 -5.06 -1.70 7.39
C MET A 74 -5.39 -0.55 8.34
N ALA A 75 -4.37 0.13 8.86
CA ALA A 75 -4.55 1.26 9.78
C ALA A 75 -5.25 2.46 9.08
N MET A 76 -4.92 2.74 7.81
CA MET A 76 -5.59 3.79 7.02
C MET A 76 -7.06 3.45 6.75
N ALA A 77 -7.35 2.18 6.46
CA ALA A 77 -8.73 1.71 6.26
C ALA A 77 -9.56 1.82 7.54
N ASP A 78 -8.98 1.52 8.70
CA ASP A 78 -9.65 1.68 9.99
C ASP A 78 -9.90 3.16 10.30
N GLU A 79 -8.92 4.03 10.13
CA GLU A 79 -9.01 5.47 10.41
C GLU A 79 -10.07 6.16 9.52
N THR A 80 -10.24 5.69 8.30
CA THR A 80 -11.11 6.33 7.31
C THR A 80 -12.43 5.61 7.10
N ASP A 81 -12.75 4.53 7.80
CA ASP A 81 -13.89 3.65 7.50
C ASP A 81 -13.89 3.17 6.03
N ALA A 82 -12.71 2.87 5.48
CA ALA A 82 -12.57 2.43 4.10
C ALA A 82 -12.22 0.94 3.99
N LEU A 83 -12.05 0.44 2.77
CA LEU A 83 -11.55 -0.92 2.51
C LEU A 83 -10.07 -0.88 2.15
N PHE A 84 -9.41 -2.01 2.33
CA PHE A 84 -8.10 -2.28 1.75
C PHE A 84 -8.14 -3.58 0.96
N MET A 85 -7.25 -3.70 0.00
CA MET A 85 -7.08 -4.90 -0.81
C MET A 85 -5.72 -5.52 -0.53
N PRO A 86 -5.64 -6.63 0.22
CA PRO A 86 -4.38 -7.34 0.42
C PRO A 86 -3.99 -8.16 -0.82
N GLY A 87 -2.81 -8.73 -0.80
CA GLY A 87 -2.41 -9.79 -1.72
C GLY A 87 -1.63 -9.37 -2.96
N LEU A 88 -1.26 -8.09 -3.09
CA LEU A 88 -0.39 -7.63 -4.16
C LEU A 88 1.08 -7.66 -3.71
N VAL A 89 1.64 -8.85 -3.69
CA VAL A 89 3.00 -9.12 -3.17
C VAL A 89 4.11 -8.90 -4.20
N TRP A 90 3.77 -8.47 -5.41
CA TRP A 90 4.72 -8.43 -6.50
C TRP A 90 5.00 -7.00 -6.92
N SER A 91 6.14 -6.48 -6.51
CA SER A 91 6.72 -5.30 -7.12
C SER A 91 8.13 -5.62 -7.60
N PHE A 92 8.75 -4.69 -8.31
CA PHE A 92 10.12 -4.83 -8.75
C PHE A 92 11.08 -4.80 -7.54
N PRO A 93 11.79 -5.89 -7.20
CA PRO A 93 12.63 -5.95 -6.01
C PRO A 93 13.99 -5.27 -6.18
N GLY A 94 14.31 -4.71 -7.34
CA GLY A 94 15.55 -3.98 -7.58
C GLY A 94 16.78 -4.88 -7.57
N THR A 95 17.68 -4.65 -6.63
CA THR A 95 19.02 -5.26 -6.59
C THR A 95 19.06 -6.70 -6.08
N THR A 96 17.99 -7.16 -5.45
CA THR A 96 17.94 -8.49 -4.80
C THR A 96 17.62 -9.64 -5.75
N VAL A 97 17.44 -9.37 -7.02
CA VAL A 97 16.97 -10.33 -8.04
C VAL A 97 17.73 -11.66 -8.10
N VAL A 98 19.01 -11.68 -7.75
CA VAL A 98 19.87 -12.88 -7.76
C VAL A 98 19.84 -13.68 -6.45
N ALA A 99 19.19 -13.17 -5.42
CA ALA A 99 19.23 -13.76 -4.10
C ALA A 99 18.10 -14.80 -3.90
N PRO A 100 18.32 -15.85 -3.09
CA PRO A 100 17.26 -16.77 -2.67
C PRO A 100 16.07 -16.03 -2.05
N ALA A 101 14.87 -16.59 -2.18
CA ALA A 101 13.61 -16.02 -1.71
C ALA A 101 13.21 -14.68 -2.34
N THR A 102 13.86 -14.28 -3.44
CA THR A 102 13.45 -13.10 -4.22
C THR A 102 12.60 -13.52 -5.40
N ILE A 103 11.42 -12.94 -5.52
CA ILE A 103 10.54 -13.10 -6.68
C ILE A 103 10.72 -11.85 -7.56
N TYR A 104 11.21 -12.07 -8.76
CA TYR A 104 11.50 -10.98 -9.69
C TYR A 104 10.36 -10.75 -10.68
N MET A 105 10.01 -9.50 -10.86
CA MET A 105 9.13 -9.02 -11.92
C MET A 105 9.81 -7.83 -12.60
N THR A 106 9.77 -7.77 -13.92
CA THR A 106 10.30 -6.59 -14.65
C THR A 106 9.45 -5.35 -14.31
N PRO A 107 10.01 -4.13 -14.35
CA PRO A 107 9.25 -2.90 -14.15
C PRO A 107 8.04 -2.80 -15.10
N GLU A 108 8.22 -3.16 -16.36
CA GLU A 108 7.16 -3.20 -17.38
C GLU A 108 6.04 -4.19 -16.99
N GLY A 109 6.40 -5.46 -16.69
CA GLY A 109 5.44 -6.48 -16.27
C GLY A 109 4.69 -6.09 -15.00
N GLY A 110 5.41 -5.50 -14.02
CA GLY A 110 4.82 -5.00 -12.79
C GLY A 110 3.84 -3.85 -13.03
N THR A 111 4.21 -2.86 -13.82
CA THR A 111 3.33 -1.74 -14.18
C THR A 111 2.08 -2.22 -14.91
N ALA A 112 2.25 -3.11 -15.92
CA ALA A 112 1.11 -3.67 -16.65
C ALA A 112 0.15 -4.44 -15.75
N TYR A 113 0.66 -5.30 -14.87
CA TYR A 113 -0.15 -6.05 -13.90
C TYR A 113 -0.94 -5.12 -12.97
N LEU A 114 -0.27 -4.17 -12.35
CA LEU A 114 -0.90 -3.24 -11.40
C LEU A 114 -1.91 -2.32 -12.11
N LYS A 115 -1.65 -1.93 -13.36
CA LYS A 115 -2.57 -1.14 -14.18
C LYS A 115 -3.88 -1.88 -14.48
N ILE A 116 -3.81 -3.15 -14.85
CA ILE A 116 -5.00 -3.99 -15.06
C ILE A 116 -5.85 -4.03 -13.79
N LEU A 117 -5.22 -4.17 -12.63
CA LEU A 117 -5.90 -4.19 -11.35
C LEU A 117 -6.55 -2.85 -11.02
N ALA A 118 -5.82 -1.74 -11.18
CA ALA A 118 -6.35 -0.40 -10.95
C ALA A 118 -7.58 -0.12 -11.82
N LYS A 119 -7.50 -0.43 -13.12
CA LYS A 119 -8.63 -0.30 -14.05
C LYS A 119 -9.81 -1.21 -13.68
N SER A 120 -9.53 -2.43 -13.19
CA SER A 120 -10.58 -3.33 -12.71
C SER A 120 -11.32 -2.76 -11.50
N LEU A 121 -10.59 -2.20 -10.53
CA LEU A 121 -11.18 -1.53 -9.37
C LEU A 121 -12.01 -0.29 -9.78
N LEU A 122 -11.54 0.49 -10.75
CA LEU A 122 -12.33 1.62 -11.30
C LEU A 122 -13.66 1.15 -11.90
N ARG A 123 -13.64 0.08 -12.69
CA ARG A 123 -14.86 -0.50 -13.29
C ARG A 123 -15.86 -0.97 -12.22
N GLN A 124 -15.39 -1.38 -11.06
CA GLN A 124 -16.25 -1.77 -9.94
C GLN A 124 -16.81 -0.59 -9.15
N GLY A 125 -16.28 0.62 -9.36
CA GLY A 125 -16.71 1.84 -8.67
C GLY A 125 -15.75 2.37 -7.62
N PHE A 126 -14.59 1.76 -7.40
CA PHE A 126 -13.54 2.27 -6.52
C PHE A 126 -12.78 3.41 -7.22
N ARG A 127 -13.35 4.61 -7.21
CA ARG A 127 -12.72 5.75 -7.88
C ARG A 127 -11.57 6.37 -7.09
N ARG A 128 -11.66 6.39 -5.75
CA ARG A 128 -10.61 6.91 -4.89
C ARG A 128 -9.69 5.79 -4.44
N GLN A 129 -8.72 5.48 -5.29
CA GLN A 129 -7.69 4.50 -5.01
C GLN A 129 -6.46 5.17 -4.39
N VAL A 130 -5.94 4.58 -3.34
CA VAL A 130 -4.69 4.99 -2.70
C VAL A 130 -3.73 3.82 -2.71
N TRP A 131 -2.74 3.91 -3.56
CA TRP A 131 -1.66 2.95 -3.69
C TRP A 131 -0.54 3.33 -2.75
N LEU A 132 0.04 2.38 -2.04
CA LEU A 132 1.09 2.68 -1.08
C LEU A 132 2.18 1.63 -1.07
N SER A 133 3.43 2.08 -0.90
CA SER A 133 4.61 1.25 -0.68
C SER A 133 5.40 1.72 0.55
N SER A 134 6.24 0.84 1.09
CA SER A 134 7.15 1.17 2.19
C SER A 134 8.35 0.22 2.13
N GLY A 135 9.54 0.76 2.29
CA GLY A 135 10.79 -0.01 2.23
C GLY A 135 11.24 -0.36 0.81
N GLN A 136 10.60 0.19 -0.23
CA GLN A 136 10.77 -0.23 -1.61
C GLN A 136 10.99 0.94 -2.57
N GLY A 137 12.22 1.45 -2.63
CA GLY A 137 12.58 2.48 -3.61
C GLY A 137 12.23 2.11 -5.06
N PRO A 138 12.51 0.88 -5.55
CA PRO A 138 12.11 0.44 -6.89
C PRO A 138 10.60 0.42 -7.12
N ALA A 139 9.78 0.16 -6.10
CA ALA A 139 8.32 0.21 -6.22
C ALA A 139 7.82 1.62 -6.56
N ALA A 140 8.53 2.67 -6.13
CA ALA A 140 8.19 4.04 -6.45
C ALA A 140 8.17 4.32 -7.95
N LEU A 141 9.09 3.73 -8.71
CA LEU A 141 9.14 3.86 -10.17
C LEU A 141 7.93 3.18 -10.82
N THR A 142 7.66 1.92 -10.42
CA THR A 142 6.56 1.12 -10.98
C THR A 142 5.20 1.71 -10.66
N VAL A 143 4.95 2.04 -9.38
CA VAL A 143 3.66 2.59 -8.94
C VAL A 143 3.48 4.05 -9.39
N GLY A 144 4.55 4.82 -9.44
CA GLY A 144 4.52 6.19 -9.98
C GLY A 144 4.13 6.20 -11.46
N THR A 145 4.69 5.30 -12.27
CA THR A 145 4.30 5.11 -13.68
C THR A 145 2.85 4.65 -13.80
N LEU A 146 2.44 3.66 -13.01
CA LEU A 146 1.06 3.18 -12.96
C LEU A 146 0.05 4.32 -12.74
N VAL A 147 0.27 5.14 -11.72
CA VAL A 147 -0.66 6.24 -11.36
C VAL A 147 -0.82 7.21 -12.52
N ARG A 148 0.29 7.54 -13.20
CA ARG A 148 0.28 8.40 -14.38
C ARG A 148 -0.46 7.77 -15.55
N GLU A 149 -0.14 6.53 -15.92
CA GLU A 149 -0.77 5.84 -17.05
C GLU A 149 -2.27 5.62 -16.83
N VAL A 150 -2.68 5.26 -15.62
CA VAL A 150 -4.12 5.12 -15.29
C VAL A 150 -4.84 6.45 -15.48
N PHE A 151 -4.23 7.58 -15.04
CA PHE A 151 -4.82 8.89 -15.26
C PHE A 151 -4.91 9.25 -16.74
N GLU A 152 -3.85 9.02 -17.51
CA GLU A 152 -3.82 9.31 -18.96
C GLU A 152 -4.86 8.48 -19.72
N GLU A 153 -5.09 7.23 -19.32
CA GLU A 153 -6.04 6.34 -19.99
C GLU A 153 -7.49 6.52 -19.55
N THR A 154 -7.73 6.91 -18.29
CA THR A 154 -9.08 6.93 -17.69
C THR A 154 -9.56 8.29 -17.27
N HIS A 155 -8.66 9.28 -17.21
CA HIS A 155 -8.87 10.60 -16.63
C HIS A 155 -9.39 10.57 -15.18
N VAL A 156 -9.14 9.48 -14.47
CA VAL A 156 -9.49 9.35 -13.05
C VAL A 156 -8.20 9.47 -12.23
N PRO A 157 -8.07 10.51 -11.39
CA PRO A 157 -6.90 10.65 -10.54
C PRO A 157 -6.91 9.60 -9.42
N ILE A 158 -5.79 8.92 -9.25
CA ILE A 158 -5.53 8.01 -8.14
C ILE A 158 -4.28 8.46 -7.39
N LEU A 159 -4.15 8.12 -6.11
CA LEU A 159 -3.02 8.53 -5.29
C LEU A 159 -1.97 7.44 -5.17
N TYR A 160 -0.72 7.88 -5.10
CA TYR A 160 0.39 7.06 -4.65
C TYR A 160 1.06 7.70 -3.43
N ILE A 161 1.28 6.90 -2.38
CA ILE A 161 2.00 7.28 -1.17
C ILE A 161 3.21 6.35 -1.03
N ASP A 162 4.38 6.88 -1.28
CA ASP A 162 5.63 6.24 -0.87
C ASP A 162 5.91 6.64 0.59
N MET A 163 5.78 5.67 1.50
CA MET A 163 5.94 5.91 2.92
C MET A 163 7.37 6.33 3.28
N ASP A 164 8.38 5.89 2.52
CA ASP A 164 9.77 6.26 2.79
C ASP A 164 10.05 7.73 2.51
N THR A 165 9.38 8.29 1.51
CA THR A 165 9.46 9.72 1.21
C THR A 165 8.48 10.57 2.03
N TYR A 166 7.41 9.96 2.53
CA TYR A 166 6.38 10.65 3.31
C TYR A 166 6.73 10.77 4.80
N LEU A 167 7.21 9.68 5.43
CA LEU A 167 7.53 9.65 6.86
C LEU A 167 8.51 10.75 7.31
N PRO A 168 9.56 11.10 6.55
CA PRO A 168 10.45 12.20 6.90
C PRO A 168 9.77 13.58 7.00
N LYS A 169 8.59 13.76 6.38
CA LYS A 169 7.82 15.01 6.45
C LYS A 169 7.01 15.14 7.74
N LEU A 170 6.87 14.04 8.49
CA LEU A 170 6.17 14.01 9.76
C LEU A 170 7.14 14.29 10.92
N LYS A 171 6.64 14.90 11.98
CA LYS A 171 7.39 15.09 13.22
C LYS A 171 7.34 13.80 14.05
N LEU A 172 8.23 12.86 13.74
CA LEU A 172 8.31 11.57 14.41
C LEU A 172 9.47 11.54 15.41
N ALA A 173 9.35 10.71 16.45
CA ALA A 173 10.46 10.40 17.34
C ALA A 173 11.58 9.67 16.56
N ALA A 174 12.82 9.81 17.02
CA ALA A 174 13.99 9.28 16.32
C ALA A 174 13.94 7.74 16.11
N ASP A 175 13.30 7.00 17.02
CA ASP A 175 13.16 5.54 16.99
C ASP A 175 11.86 5.06 16.34
N ALA A 176 10.99 5.98 15.93
CA ALA A 176 9.67 5.64 15.39
C ALA A 176 9.76 4.71 14.17
N ARG A 177 10.73 4.95 13.29
CA ARG A 177 10.89 4.18 12.06
C ARG A 177 11.29 2.72 12.33
N SER A 178 12.16 2.47 13.31
CA SER A 178 12.53 1.09 13.67
C SER A 178 11.37 0.35 14.34
N LYS A 179 10.56 1.03 15.14
CA LYS A 179 9.40 0.43 15.80
C LYS A 179 8.30 0.03 14.82
N THR A 180 8.09 0.79 13.73
CA THR A 180 7.04 0.47 12.75
C THR A 180 7.21 -0.89 12.08
N LEU A 181 8.44 -1.39 11.96
CA LEU A 181 8.69 -2.75 11.45
C LEU A 181 8.00 -3.81 12.32
N TYR A 182 8.21 -3.76 13.64
CA TYR A 182 7.57 -4.71 14.57
C TYR A 182 6.07 -4.50 14.62
N GLY A 183 5.64 -3.24 14.57
CA GLY A 183 4.23 -2.86 14.52
C GLY A 183 3.52 -3.40 13.29
N ALA A 184 4.18 -3.44 12.16
CA ALA A 184 3.62 -3.98 10.92
C ALA A 184 3.35 -5.49 11.05
N HIS A 185 4.31 -6.25 11.56
CA HIS A 185 4.11 -7.68 11.82
C HIS A 185 3.06 -7.93 12.91
N TYR A 186 2.96 -7.06 13.91
CA TYR A 186 1.94 -7.16 14.95
C TYR A 186 0.53 -6.91 14.39
N ILE A 187 0.31 -5.85 13.62
CA ILE A 187 -0.98 -5.50 13.01
C ILE A 187 -1.46 -6.61 12.07
N THR A 188 -0.54 -7.23 11.33
CA THR A 188 -0.86 -8.28 10.37
C THR A 188 -0.98 -9.67 11.02
N GLY A 189 -0.82 -9.77 12.35
CA GLY A 189 -0.88 -11.04 13.09
C GLY A 189 0.32 -11.96 12.85
N ARG A 190 1.47 -11.39 12.50
CA ARG A 190 2.69 -12.09 12.08
C ARG A 190 3.91 -11.75 12.93
N ILE A 191 3.70 -11.30 14.15
CA ILE A 191 4.80 -10.88 15.04
C ILE A 191 5.76 -12.04 15.35
N GLU A 192 5.25 -13.27 15.32
CA GLU A 192 6.05 -14.47 15.59
C GLU A 192 7.04 -14.81 14.47
N ASP A 193 6.84 -14.27 13.25
CA ASP A 193 7.77 -14.44 12.14
C ASP A 193 9.08 -13.64 12.37
N ILE A 194 9.08 -12.67 13.27
CA ILE A 194 10.29 -11.93 13.65
C ILE A 194 11.17 -12.81 14.52
N PRO A 195 12.42 -13.09 14.10
CA PRO A 195 13.32 -13.94 14.88
C PRO A 195 13.74 -13.27 16.20
N LEU A 196 14.11 -14.09 17.16
CA LEU A 196 14.73 -13.66 18.41
C LEU A 196 16.26 -13.58 18.27
N LYS A 197 16.86 -12.79 19.14
CA LYS A 197 18.31 -12.73 19.23
C LYS A 197 18.87 -14.11 19.64
N GLY A 198 19.65 -14.72 18.76
CA GLY A 198 20.21 -16.04 18.96
C GLY A 198 19.54 -17.19 18.23
N ASP A 199 18.38 -16.96 17.57
CA ASP A 199 17.74 -17.98 16.72
C ASP A 199 18.63 -18.37 15.54
N TYR A 200 19.48 -17.45 15.09
CA TYR A 200 20.44 -17.66 14.01
C TYR A 200 21.85 -17.44 14.49
N GLY A 201 22.78 -18.33 14.06
CA GLY A 201 24.19 -18.20 14.31
C GLY A 201 24.86 -17.06 13.57
N PRO A 202 26.10 -16.71 13.94
CA PRO A 202 26.85 -15.64 13.26
C PRO A 202 27.02 -15.87 11.74
N LYS A 203 27.05 -17.13 11.30
CA LYS A 203 27.22 -17.50 9.88
C LYS A 203 25.91 -17.29 9.09
N GLU A 204 24.76 -17.60 9.70
CA GLU A 204 23.45 -17.39 9.08
C GLU A 204 23.07 -15.92 9.06
N SER A 205 23.49 -15.17 10.08
CA SER A 205 23.27 -13.72 10.14
C SER A 205 24.26 -12.93 9.27
N GLN A 206 25.36 -13.55 8.85
CA GLN A 206 26.30 -13.02 7.86
C GLN A 206 25.93 -13.63 6.51
N ALA A 207 25.13 -12.93 5.73
CA ALA A 207 24.76 -13.41 4.41
C ALA A 207 25.96 -13.73 3.54
N ALA A 208 25.77 -14.77 2.78
CA ALA A 208 26.57 -15.32 1.68
C ALA A 208 27.82 -14.53 1.29
N GLY A 209 28.95 -15.03 1.77
CA GLY A 209 30.31 -14.79 1.31
C GLY A 209 30.70 -13.35 1.04
N ALA A 210 31.81 -12.90 1.57
CA ALA A 210 32.36 -11.58 1.31
C ALA A 210 32.47 -11.34 -0.20
N ILE A 211 31.50 -10.59 -0.76
CA ILE A 211 31.63 -10.13 -2.13
C ILE A 211 32.48 -8.87 -2.09
N PRO A 212 33.49 -8.81 -2.95
CA PRO A 212 34.36 -7.65 -3.01
C PRO A 212 33.55 -6.37 -3.18
N GLU A 213 33.89 -5.34 -2.44
CA GLU A 213 33.26 -4.02 -2.61
C GLU A 213 33.41 -3.56 -4.06
N ASN A 214 32.31 -3.15 -4.67
CA ASN A 214 32.33 -2.50 -5.96
C ASN A 214 32.82 -1.05 -5.79
N THR A 215 34.14 -0.87 -5.78
CA THR A 215 34.79 0.43 -5.58
C THR A 215 34.39 1.45 -6.65
N GLY A 216 34.09 1.00 -7.87
CA GLY A 216 33.60 1.85 -8.97
C GLY A 216 32.23 2.42 -8.65
N LEU A 217 31.29 1.60 -8.19
CA LEU A 217 29.95 2.06 -7.80
C LEU A 217 30.01 2.98 -6.58
N ALA A 218 30.84 2.67 -5.59
CA ALA A 218 31.04 3.53 -4.44
C ALA A 218 31.62 4.91 -4.84
N ALA A 219 32.56 4.93 -5.80
CA ALA A 219 33.09 6.18 -6.33
C ALA A 219 32.04 7.01 -7.07
N LEU A 220 31.21 6.37 -7.90
CA LEU A 220 30.10 7.05 -8.59
C LEU A 220 29.06 7.60 -7.61
N GLY A 221 28.75 6.85 -6.56
CA GLY A 221 27.87 7.33 -5.48
C GLY A 221 28.40 8.60 -4.78
N LYS A 222 29.72 8.68 -4.54
CA LYS A 222 30.36 9.89 -3.99
C LYS A 222 30.26 11.11 -4.93
N LEU A 223 30.15 10.87 -6.22
CA LEU A 223 29.96 11.91 -7.23
C LEU A 223 28.47 12.25 -7.46
N GLY A 224 27.55 11.62 -6.73
CA GLY A 224 26.11 11.83 -6.90
C GLY A 224 25.53 11.20 -8.16
N LEU A 225 26.26 10.28 -8.82
CA LEU A 225 25.88 9.64 -10.07
C LEU A 225 25.25 8.25 -9.89
N SER A 226 24.74 7.94 -8.71
CA SER A 226 24.21 6.60 -8.37
C SER A 226 22.85 6.27 -9.03
N GLY A 227 22.03 7.25 -9.37
CA GLY A 227 20.63 7.05 -9.76
C GLY A 227 20.43 6.17 -11.00
N SER A 228 21.16 6.46 -12.08
CA SER A 228 21.00 5.73 -13.35
C SER A 228 21.76 4.38 -13.40
N LEU A 229 22.65 4.16 -12.45
CA LEU A 229 23.52 3.00 -12.39
C LEU A 229 23.07 1.94 -11.38
N SER A 230 22.06 2.25 -10.58
CA SER A 230 21.46 1.31 -9.63
C SER A 230 20.86 0.08 -10.31
N LEU A 231 20.47 0.18 -11.56
CA LEU A 231 20.02 -0.96 -12.38
C LEU A 231 21.12 -1.97 -12.70
N GLY A 232 22.39 -1.53 -12.70
CA GLY A 232 23.56 -2.40 -12.88
C GLY A 232 24.11 -2.97 -11.56
N SER A 233 23.56 -2.57 -10.45
CA SER A 233 23.98 -3.07 -9.14
C SER A 233 23.37 -4.44 -8.85
N TRP A 234 23.80 -5.42 -9.56
CA TRP A 234 23.70 -6.84 -9.20
C TRP A 234 24.51 -7.07 -7.96
N ILE A 235 24.30 -6.24 -6.92
CA ILE A 235 25.16 -6.22 -5.77
C ILE A 235 24.67 -7.28 -4.81
N PRO A 236 25.45 -8.30 -4.65
CA PRO A 236 25.30 -9.27 -3.59
C PRO A 236 25.40 -8.68 -2.17
N ASP A 237 25.72 -7.42 -2.05
CA ASP A 237 25.75 -6.69 -0.77
C ASP A 237 24.35 -6.66 -0.10
N VAL A 238 23.29 -6.81 -0.87
CA VAL A 238 21.93 -6.98 -0.35
C VAL A 238 21.75 -8.32 0.37
N MET A 239 22.57 -9.32 0.04
CA MET A 239 22.59 -10.57 0.77
C MET A 239 23.19 -10.41 2.19
N ALA A 240 23.84 -9.29 2.46
CA ALA A 240 24.39 -8.92 3.75
C ALA A 240 23.39 -8.21 4.68
N HIS A 241 22.12 -8.24 4.43
CA HIS A 241 21.10 -7.69 5.35
C HIS A 241 21.05 -8.39 6.73
N GLY A 242 21.95 -9.30 6.99
CA GLY A 242 22.19 -9.86 8.32
C GLY A 242 23.42 -9.30 9.06
N SER A 243 24.30 -8.57 8.36
CA SER A 243 25.59 -8.16 8.92
C SER A 243 25.53 -6.80 9.63
N GLY A 244 24.90 -6.73 10.81
CA GLY A 244 25.00 -5.57 11.72
C GLY A 244 24.25 -4.31 11.30
N ARG A 245 23.62 -4.28 10.13
CA ARG A 245 22.78 -3.16 9.63
C ARG A 245 21.28 -3.46 9.71
N GLY A 246 20.90 -4.67 10.12
CA GLY A 246 19.50 -5.06 10.34
C GLY A 246 18.91 -4.38 11.59
N PRO A 247 17.58 -4.42 11.75
CA PRO A 247 16.94 -3.97 12.98
C PRO A 247 17.46 -4.78 14.17
N ALA A 248 17.52 -4.18 15.36
CA ALA A 248 17.82 -4.89 16.57
C ALA A 248 16.81 -6.02 16.75
N LEU A 249 17.27 -7.21 17.17
CA LEU A 249 16.38 -8.34 17.42
C LEU A 249 15.96 -8.37 18.90
N PRO A 250 14.68 -8.72 19.19
CA PRO A 250 14.21 -8.91 20.56
C PRO A 250 14.91 -10.12 21.19
N GLY A 251 15.24 -10.03 22.48
CA GLY A 251 15.90 -11.11 23.22
C GLY A 251 14.93 -12.19 23.69
N THR A 252 13.63 -11.87 23.79
CA THR A 252 12.59 -12.80 24.25
C THR A 252 11.29 -12.62 23.47
N ALA A 253 10.41 -13.62 23.52
CA ALA A 253 9.06 -13.53 22.93
C ALA A 253 8.24 -12.40 23.58
N GLY A 254 8.40 -12.17 24.87
CA GLY A 254 7.72 -11.07 25.58
C GLY A 254 8.17 -9.69 25.10
N GLU A 255 9.48 -9.51 24.89
CA GLU A 255 10.03 -8.28 24.33
C GLU A 255 9.57 -8.07 22.89
N ARG A 256 9.53 -9.13 22.07
CA ARG A 256 9.03 -9.11 20.70
C ARG A 256 7.57 -8.64 20.64
N GLU A 257 6.74 -9.17 21.51
CA GLU A 257 5.32 -8.80 21.64
C GLU A 257 5.16 -7.31 22.05
N GLU A 258 5.96 -6.87 23.01
CA GLU A 258 5.94 -5.48 23.49
C GLU A 258 6.38 -4.49 22.39
N TRP A 259 7.45 -4.81 21.67
CA TRP A 259 7.89 -3.99 20.53
C TRP A 259 6.83 -3.94 19.42
N GLY A 260 6.13 -5.06 19.20
CA GLY A 260 5.00 -5.14 18.29
C GLY A 260 3.88 -4.17 18.65
N LYS A 261 3.48 -4.13 19.93
CA LYS A 261 2.46 -3.22 20.45
C LYS A 261 2.88 -1.76 20.30
N GLN A 262 4.10 -1.42 20.72
CA GLN A 262 4.63 -0.06 20.58
C GLN A 262 4.68 0.37 19.12
N GLY A 263 5.10 -0.51 18.21
CA GLY A 263 5.14 -0.25 16.79
C GLY A 263 3.77 -0.08 16.16
N ARG A 264 2.77 -0.87 16.57
CA ARG A 264 1.36 -0.69 16.19
C ARG A 264 0.88 0.72 16.58
N ASP A 265 1.10 1.11 17.82
CA ASP A 265 0.65 2.41 18.33
C ASP A 265 1.33 3.56 17.55
N GLN A 266 2.60 3.36 17.17
CA GLN A 266 3.34 4.29 16.31
C GLN A 266 2.73 4.38 14.90
N ILE A 267 2.38 3.25 14.26
CA ILE A 267 1.70 3.25 12.95
C ILE A 267 0.37 3.98 13.02
N VAL A 268 -0.44 3.72 14.04
CA VAL A 268 -1.72 4.41 14.25
C VAL A 268 -1.52 5.92 14.43
N ALA A 269 -0.51 6.33 15.20
CA ALA A 269 -0.21 7.73 15.40
C ALA A 269 0.25 8.43 14.11
N ILE A 270 1.05 7.74 13.27
CA ILE A 270 1.46 8.22 11.95
C ILE A 270 0.21 8.42 11.06
N VAL A 271 -0.63 7.42 10.95
CA VAL A 271 -1.83 7.46 10.10
C VAL A 271 -2.77 8.60 10.49
N LYS A 272 -2.96 8.87 11.78
CA LYS A 272 -3.75 10.02 12.26
C LYS A 272 -3.17 11.36 11.82
N GLN A 273 -1.84 11.51 11.78
CA GLN A 273 -1.20 12.74 11.30
C GLN A 273 -1.37 12.97 9.79
N MET A 274 -1.70 11.93 9.01
CA MET A 274 -1.85 12.02 7.56
C MET A 274 -3.13 12.75 7.12
N ARG A 275 -4.09 12.98 8.01
CA ARG A 275 -5.35 13.68 7.72
C ARG A 275 -6.07 13.09 6.49
N LEU A 276 -6.15 11.75 6.44
CA LEU A 276 -6.59 11.02 5.25
C LEU A 276 -8.00 11.36 4.78
N ASN A 277 -8.93 11.66 5.70
CA ASN A 277 -10.28 12.06 5.30
C ASN A 277 -10.28 13.36 4.48
N GLU A 278 -9.41 14.31 4.82
CA GLU A 278 -9.24 15.55 4.05
C GLU A 278 -8.56 15.27 2.70
N ALA A 279 -7.58 14.38 2.67
CA ALA A 279 -6.93 13.95 1.44
C ALA A 279 -7.92 13.26 0.49
N MET A 280 -8.81 12.41 1.01
CA MET A 280 -9.85 11.75 0.20
C MET A 280 -10.89 12.75 -0.34
N GLU A 281 -11.23 13.77 0.43
CA GLU A 281 -12.11 14.84 -0.05
C GLU A 281 -11.40 15.69 -1.12
N ALA A 282 -10.15 16.06 -0.93
CA ALA A 282 -9.36 16.76 -1.94
C ALA A 282 -9.24 15.95 -3.25
N LEU A 283 -9.03 14.64 -3.15
CA LEU A 283 -8.99 13.75 -4.32
C LEU A 283 -10.34 13.72 -5.05
N ARG A 284 -11.45 13.69 -4.32
CA ARG A 284 -12.81 13.75 -4.90
C ARG A 284 -13.04 15.08 -5.64
N GLN A 285 -12.59 16.19 -5.05
CA GLN A 285 -12.70 17.52 -5.69
C GLN A 285 -11.83 17.59 -6.94
N HIS A 286 -10.64 17.02 -6.90
CA HIS A 286 -9.75 16.95 -8.06
C HIS A 286 -10.33 16.06 -9.17
N ASP A 287 -10.92 14.91 -8.86
CA ASP A 287 -11.62 14.06 -9.83
C ASP A 287 -12.79 14.85 -10.47
N LYS A 288 -13.61 15.51 -9.63
CA LYS A 288 -14.71 16.34 -10.15
C LYS A 288 -14.21 17.46 -11.07
N PHE A 289 -13.17 18.18 -10.69
CA PHE A 289 -12.57 19.22 -11.53
C PHE A 289 -12.03 18.63 -12.85
N THR A 290 -11.43 17.47 -12.80
CA THR A 290 -10.94 16.76 -13.99
C THR A 290 -12.08 16.44 -14.94
N GLN A 291 -13.19 15.87 -14.45
CA GLN A 291 -14.34 15.49 -15.28
C GLN A 291 -15.12 16.71 -15.80
N ASP A 292 -15.33 17.73 -14.97
CA ASP A 292 -16.20 18.87 -15.31
C ASP A 292 -15.46 19.96 -16.11
N VAL A 293 -14.13 20.05 -15.98
CA VAL A 293 -13.35 21.16 -16.55
C VAL A 293 -12.26 20.68 -17.51
N LEU A 294 -11.36 19.79 -17.05
CA LEU A 294 -10.18 19.41 -17.84
C LEU A 294 -10.55 18.55 -19.04
N VAL A 295 -11.34 17.51 -18.85
CA VAL A 295 -11.74 16.60 -19.92
C VAL A 295 -12.56 17.31 -21.00
N PRO A 296 -13.61 18.11 -20.69
CA PRO A 296 -14.34 18.84 -21.70
C PRO A 296 -13.49 19.85 -22.48
N LYS A 297 -12.52 20.48 -21.80
CA LYS A 297 -11.68 21.53 -22.42
C LYS A 297 -10.49 20.99 -23.20
N PHE A 298 -9.88 19.93 -22.74
CA PHE A 298 -8.60 19.43 -23.24
C PHE A 298 -8.62 17.93 -23.60
N GLY A 299 -9.75 17.23 -23.48
CA GLY A 299 -9.82 15.78 -23.65
C GLY A 299 -9.26 15.30 -24.99
N ASN A 300 -9.49 16.07 -26.07
CA ASN A 300 -8.93 15.73 -27.39
C ASN A 300 -7.40 15.93 -27.50
N MET A 301 -6.78 16.57 -26.51
CA MET A 301 -5.33 16.82 -26.43
C MET A 301 -4.64 15.90 -25.42
N LEU A 302 -5.42 15.19 -24.60
CA LEU A 302 -4.89 14.21 -23.66
C LEU A 302 -4.44 12.98 -24.44
N PRO A 303 -3.32 12.36 -24.05
CA PRO A 303 -2.87 11.14 -24.68
C PRO A 303 -3.98 10.08 -24.61
N THR A 304 -4.45 9.63 -25.76
CA THR A 304 -5.28 8.44 -25.85
C THR A 304 -4.33 7.27 -26.07
N VAL A 305 -4.15 6.44 -25.08
CA VAL A 305 -3.52 5.15 -25.31
C VAL A 305 -4.54 4.33 -26.11
N ASN A 306 -4.22 4.11 -27.40
CA ASN A 306 -4.98 3.19 -28.21
C ASN A 306 -5.00 1.83 -27.48
N ASP A 307 -6.19 1.32 -27.19
CA ASP A 307 -6.41 -0.03 -26.66
C ASP A 307 -6.06 -1.14 -27.69
N SER A 308 -5.00 -0.94 -28.45
CA SER A 308 -4.49 -1.91 -29.40
C SER A 308 -3.40 -2.74 -28.74
N HIS A 309 -3.80 -3.61 -27.80
CA HIS A 309 -3.14 -4.90 -27.53
C HIS A 309 -4.10 -5.84 -26.82
#